data_c96ec8ede59b8dbc4da7c52bde1c63f6
#
_entry.id   c96ec8ede59b8dbc4da7c52bde1c63f6
#
_cell.length_a   1.000
_cell.length_b   1.000
_cell.length_c   1.000
_cell.angle_alpha   90.00
_cell.angle_beta   90.00
_cell.angle_gamma   90.00
#
_symmetry.space_group_name_H-M   'P 1'
#
loop_
_entity.id
_entity.type
_entity.pdbx_description
1 polymer ?
#
loop_
_entity_poly.entity_id
_entity_poly.type
_entity_poly.pdbx_seq_one_letter_code
_entity_poly.pdbx_strand_id
1 'polypeptide(L)'
;MEQTVLLRMTDITKTFPGVKALDHVSLEVKAGTVHALMGENGAGKSTLMKCLFGIYSKDSGHIYLEGREVNFTSSKEALNNGVAMVHQELNQALKRTVMDNLWLGRYPKIAGFIVDEHKMLRDTKAIFEELGIDVDPHRVMGTMPVSQRQMVEIAKAVSYHSKVIVFDEPTSSLTEEEVEHLFRIINMLRDRGMGIIYISHKMAEIKRISDEITVMRDGQLVATRPASELEMNDIIRLMVGRELGNQFPPKTNKPGEVYLEVEHLTGLYNNLRDVSFTARRGEIVGLAGLDGSGRTETLETMFGVATRKSGRILLDGKECKNLNPRQSIKNNFALLTEERRATGIFGILDIRENSVISSLDRHKRAGFVLSDKSMKKDTQWSIDAMHTKTPTQETKIRSLSGGNQQKVIIGRWLLTEPDVLLLDEPTRGIDVGAKYEIYPLILDLANKGKTVIMVSSEMPELLGVCDRILVMSGGRLAGEVDAKTATQEDIMRLAAKYV
;
A
#
# COMPACT_ATOMS: atom_id res chain seq x y z
N MET A 1 9.95 -33.88 17.39
CA MET A 1 11.31 -33.74 16.81
C MET A 1 11.62 -32.27 16.79
N GLU A 2 12.76 -31.82 17.34
CA GLU A 2 13.21 -30.43 17.21
C GLU A 2 13.40 -30.11 15.73
N GLN A 3 12.72 -29.08 15.24
CA GLN A 3 12.86 -28.64 13.84
C GLN A 3 14.25 -28.02 13.66
N THR A 4 14.97 -28.42 12.64
CA THR A 4 16.32 -27.92 12.33
C THR A 4 16.27 -26.43 11.95
N VAL A 5 17.05 -25.58 12.62
CA VAL A 5 17.19 -24.17 12.26
C VAL A 5 18.02 -24.04 10.98
N LEU A 6 17.45 -23.54 9.91
CA LEU A 6 18.14 -23.30 8.63
C LEU A 6 18.85 -21.95 8.61
N LEU A 7 18.17 -20.90 9.08
CA LEU A 7 18.72 -19.55 9.13
C LEU A 7 18.62 -19.00 10.55
N ARG A 8 19.73 -18.46 11.05
CA ARG A 8 19.75 -17.68 12.29
C ARG A 8 20.49 -16.38 12.08
N MET A 9 19.84 -15.29 12.37
CA MET A 9 20.42 -13.95 12.42
C MET A 9 20.42 -13.50 13.88
N THR A 10 21.56 -13.00 14.37
CA THR A 10 21.72 -12.65 15.79
C THR A 10 22.30 -11.25 15.92
N ASP A 11 21.64 -10.41 16.70
CA ASP A 11 22.06 -9.04 17.06
C ASP A 11 22.42 -8.15 15.87
N ILE A 12 21.68 -8.27 14.78
CA ILE A 12 21.93 -7.50 13.55
C ILE A 12 21.65 -6.03 13.80
N THR A 13 22.67 -5.21 13.58
CA THR A 13 22.58 -3.75 13.66
C THR A 13 22.95 -3.14 12.30
N LYS A 14 22.15 -2.12 11.90
CA LYS A 14 22.40 -1.33 10.70
C LYS A 14 22.00 0.12 10.88
N THR A 15 22.95 1.03 10.66
CA THR A 15 22.76 2.47 10.77
C THR A 15 22.95 3.12 9.40
N PHE A 16 22.11 4.09 9.07
CA PHE A 16 22.26 5.00 7.95
C PHE A 16 22.38 6.44 8.48
N PRO A 17 22.85 7.39 7.67
CA PRO A 17 22.92 8.80 8.13
C PRO A 17 21.58 9.29 8.67
N GLY A 18 21.55 9.59 9.98
CA GLY A 18 20.35 10.10 10.67
C GLY A 18 19.36 9.07 11.17
N VAL A 19 19.55 7.74 10.91
CA VAL A 19 18.61 6.72 11.38
C VAL A 19 19.30 5.39 11.68
N LYS A 20 18.99 4.77 12.82
CA LYS A 20 19.36 3.39 13.14
C LYS A 20 18.23 2.49 12.64
N ALA A 21 18.43 1.87 11.49
CA ALA A 21 17.38 1.09 10.80
C ALA A 21 17.20 -0.32 11.37
N LEU A 22 18.24 -0.89 11.99
CA LEU A 22 18.20 -2.14 12.75
C LEU A 22 18.99 -1.96 14.04
N ASP A 23 18.40 -2.36 15.13
CA ASP A 23 18.95 -2.26 16.49
C ASP A 23 18.88 -3.61 17.20
N HIS A 24 19.97 -4.40 17.15
CA HIS A 24 20.10 -5.72 17.75
C HIS A 24 18.97 -6.71 17.37
N VAL A 25 18.61 -6.78 16.09
CA VAL A 25 17.52 -7.62 15.60
C VAL A 25 18.00 -9.06 15.46
N SER A 26 17.23 -10.01 15.99
CA SER A 26 17.47 -11.45 15.84
C SER A 26 16.29 -12.12 15.17
N LEU A 27 16.54 -13.12 14.31
CA LEU A 27 15.52 -13.89 13.58
C LEU A 27 16.00 -15.33 13.40
N GLU A 28 15.11 -16.29 13.63
CA GLU A 28 15.37 -17.70 13.33
C GLU A 28 14.32 -18.24 12.37
N VAL A 29 14.74 -19.05 11.40
CA VAL A 29 13.86 -19.72 10.43
C VAL A 29 14.18 -21.21 10.43
N LYS A 30 13.15 -22.02 10.66
CA LYS A 30 13.24 -23.47 10.76
C LYS A 30 12.95 -24.15 9.42
N ALA A 31 13.47 -25.35 9.24
CA ALA A 31 13.16 -26.18 8.08
C ALA A 31 11.68 -26.54 8.04
N GLY A 32 11.05 -26.45 6.87
CA GLY A 32 9.66 -26.80 6.69
C GLY A 32 8.67 -25.89 7.43
N THR A 33 9.02 -24.61 7.60
CA THR A 33 8.14 -23.61 8.23
C THR A 33 8.03 -22.34 7.40
N VAL A 34 6.88 -21.68 7.54
CA VAL A 34 6.64 -20.31 7.06
C VAL A 34 6.76 -19.36 8.25
N HIS A 35 7.78 -18.56 8.26
CA HIS A 35 8.03 -17.53 9.28
C HIS A 35 7.59 -16.17 8.75
N ALA A 36 6.52 -15.60 9.30
CA ALA A 36 6.08 -14.27 8.94
C ALA A 36 6.94 -13.20 9.62
N LEU A 37 7.36 -12.20 8.85
CA LEU A 37 8.05 -11.02 9.36
C LEU A 37 7.14 -9.80 9.19
N MET A 38 6.61 -9.30 10.29
CA MET A 38 5.63 -8.23 10.32
C MET A 38 6.17 -6.96 10.96
N GLY A 39 5.50 -5.84 10.70
CA GLY A 39 5.84 -4.52 11.23
C GLY A 39 5.40 -3.43 10.28
N GLU A 40 5.35 -2.20 10.77
CA GLU A 40 5.01 -1.03 9.96
C GLU A 40 6.06 -0.73 8.87
N ASN A 41 5.70 0.15 7.92
CA ASN A 41 6.68 0.66 6.97
C ASN A 41 7.75 1.46 7.72
N GLY A 42 9.03 1.11 7.47
CA GLY A 42 10.15 1.68 8.22
C GLY A 42 10.56 0.89 9.46
N ALA A 43 9.83 -0.18 9.83
CA ALA A 43 10.19 -1.05 10.98
C ALA A 43 11.53 -1.81 10.81
N GLY A 44 12.15 -1.75 9.62
CA GLY A 44 13.45 -2.38 9.36
C GLY A 44 13.38 -3.72 8.61
N LYS A 45 12.19 -4.28 8.31
CA LYS A 45 12.02 -5.58 7.65
C LYS A 45 12.84 -5.75 6.38
N SER A 46 12.63 -4.87 5.40
CA SER A 46 13.37 -4.91 4.12
C SER A 46 14.86 -4.61 4.30
N THR A 47 15.27 -3.85 5.34
CA THR A 47 16.67 -3.64 5.66
C THR A 47 17.30 -4.91 6.19
N LEU A 48 16.60 -5.65 7.06
CA LEU A 48 17.06 -6.94 7.60
C LEU A 48 17.26 -7.95 6.44
N MET A 49 16.30 -8.04 5.54
CA MET A 49 16.41 -8.92 4.36
C MET A 49 17.52 -8.49 3.40
N LYS A 50 17.73 -7.20 3.19
CA LYS A 50 18.85 -6.69 2.38
C LYS A 50 20.21 -6.95 3.03
N CYS A 51 20.30 -6.99 4.36
CA CYS A 51 21.52 -7.46 5.04
C CYS A 51 21.71 -8.97 4.88
N LEU A 52 20.67 -9.78 4.96
CA LEU A 52 20.73 -11.22 4.68
C LEU A 52 21.20 -11.49 3.25
N PHE A 53 20.69 -10.70 2.29
CA PHE A 53 20.96 -10.89 0.86
C PHE A 53 22.25 -10.22 0.37
N GLY A 54 23.05 -9.64 1.27
CA GLY A 54 24.33 -8.99 0.93
C GLY A 54 24.22 -7.73 0.08
N ILE A 55 23.01 -7.10 0.03
CA ILE A 55 22.79 -5.79 -0.61
C ILE A 55 23.30 -4.67 0.30
N TYR A 56 23.08 -4.82 1.61
CA TYR A 56 23.65 -3.95 2.63
C TYR A 56 24.60 -4.75 3.52
N SER A 57 25.76 -4.20 3.82
CA SER A 57 26.62 -4.74 4.89
C SER A 57 25.98 -4.40 6.24
N LYS A 58 25.85 -5.39 7.12
CA LYS A 58 25.53 -5.15 8.53
C LYS A 58 26.67 -4.42 9.24
N ASP A 59 26.36 -3.63 10.25
CA ASP A 59 27.37 -2.93 11.05
C ASP A 59 27.87 -3.83 12.18
N SER A 60 26.98 -4.69 12.75
CA SER A 60 27.33 -5.73 13.73
C SER A 60 26.34 -6.90 13.68
N GLY A 61 26.64 -7.95 14.45
CA GLY A 61 25.84 -9.18 14.53
C GLY A 61 26.33 -10.28 13.59
N HIS A 62 25.67 -11.45 13.66
CA HIS A 62 26.09 -12.68 12.98
C HIS A 62 24.93 -13.29 12.18
N ILE A 63 25.23 -13.92 11.06
CA ILE A 63 24.27 -14.66 10.24
C ILE A 63 24.79 -16.08 10.09
N TYR A 64 23.96 -17.07 10.40
CA TYR A 64 24.25 -18.47 10.26
C TYR A 64 23.28 -19.12 9.32
N LEU A 65 23.78 -19.88 8.34
CA LEU A 65 23.00 -20.71 7.44
C LEU A 65 23.40 -22.18 7.67
N GLU A 66 22.44 -23.01 8.06
CA GLU A 66 22.66 -24.40 8.49
C GLU A 66 23.81 -24.55 9.53
N GLY A 67 23.85 -23.63 10.49
CA GLY A 67 24.85 -23.62 11.56
C GLY A 67 26.23 -23.08 11.15
N ARG A 68 26.45 -22.73 9.88
CA ARG A 68 27.70 -22.11 9.40
C ARG A 68 27.54 -20.60 9.34
N GLU A 69 28.51 -19.89 9.91
CA GLU A 69 28.51 -18.43 9.79
C GLU A 69 28.77 -18.00 8.36
N VAL A 70 27.92 -17.06 7.87
CA VAL A 70 27.98 -16.50 6.52
C VAL A 70 27.97 -14.97 6.57
N ASN A 71 28.62 -14.34 5.61
CA ASN A 71 28.60 -12.89 5.45
C ASN A 71 28.62 -12.56 3.96
N PHE A 72 27.44 -12.57 3.35
CA PHE A 72 27.31 -12.31 1.91
C PHE A 72 27.65 -10.87 1.57
N THR A 73 28.42 -10.68 0.51
CA THR A 73 28.83 -9.37 -0.01
C THR A 73 28.08 -8.99 -1.29
N SER A 74 27.26 -9.90 -1.80
CA SER A 74 26.43 -9.69 -2.98
C SER A 74 25.24 -10.65 -3.02
N SER A 75 24.17 -10.24 -3.71
CA SER A 75 22.98 -11.09 -3.94
C SER A 75 23.34 -12.39 -4.68
N LYS A 76 24.33 -12.36 -5.57
CA LYS A 76 24.81 -13.56 -6.27
C LYS A 76 25.41 -14.59 -5.30
N GLU A 77 26.13 -14.12 -4.31
CA GLU A 77 26.72 -14.98 -3.27
C GLU A 77 25.61 -15.60 -2.40
N ALA A 78 24.61 -14.82 -1.99
CA ALA A 78 23.47 -15.32 -1.23
C ALA A 78 22.69 -16.40 -2.02
N LEU A 79 22.39 -16.15 -3.31
CA LEU A 79 21.73 -17.11 -4.19
C LEU A 79 22.54 -18.41 -4.34
N ASN A 80 23.85 -18.34 -4.53
CA ASN A 80 24.72 -19.51 -4.67
C ASN A 80 24.83 -20.33 -3.38
N ASN A 81 24.54 -19.71 -2.22
CA ASN A 81 24.55 -20.40 -0.93
C ASN A 81 23.16 -20.86 -0.48
N GLY A 82 22.14 -20.71 -1.34
CA GLY A 82 20.80 -21.23 -1.09
C GLY A 82 19.86 -20.29 -0.38
N VAL A 83 20.08 -18.98 -0.48
CA VAL A 83 19.12 -17.95 -0.05
C VAL A 83 18.58 -17.23 -1.28
N ALA A 84 17.27 -17.33 -1.56
CA ALA A 84 16.59 -16.61 -2.64
C ALA A 84 15.61 -15.57 -2.09
N MET A 85 15.28 -14.59 -2.93
CA MET A 85 14.33 -13.54 -2.58
C MET A 85 13.45 -13.18 -3.77
N VAL A 86 12.15 -13.17 -3.54
CA VAL A 86 11.14 -12.58 -4.43
C VAL A 86 10.89 -11.16 -3.92
N HIS A 87 11.28 -10.18 -4.72
CA HIS A 87 11.22 -8.77 -4.36
C HIS A 87 9.83 -8.18 -4.59
N GLN A 88 9.45 -7.17 -3.81
CA GLN A 88 8.23 -6.38 -3.99
C GLN A 88 8.19 -5.70 -5.36
N GLU A 89 9.32 -5.12 -5.81
CA GLU A 89 9.43 -4.50 -7.13
C GLU A 89 10.03 -5.50 -8.13
N LEU A 90 9.35 -5.67 -9.28
CA LEU A 90 9.78 -6.58 -10.34
C LEU A 90 10.95 -5.98 -11.13
N ASN A 91 12.16 -6.44 -10.85
CA ASN A 91 13.38 -6.02 -11.53
C ASN A 91 13.72 -6.97 -12.70
N GLN A 92 12.89 -6.94 -13.74
CA GLN A 92 12.95 -7.85 -14.88
C GLN A 92 13.46 -7.18 -16.16
N ALA A 93 14.15 -7.95 -17.01
CA ALA A 93 14.56 -7.50 -18.33
C ALA A 93 13.38 -7.56 -19.31
N LEU A 94 12.56 -6.48 -19.36
CA LEU A 94 11.27 -6.42 -20.08
C LEU A 94 11.38 -6.71 -21.59
N LYS A 95 12.54 -6.45 -22.21
CA LYS A 95 12.79 -6.69 -23.64
C LYS A 95 13.31 -8.10 -23.93
N ARG A 96 13.47 -8.94 -22.91
CA ARG A 96 13.94 -10.33 -23.03
C ARG A 96 12.78 -11.30 -22.81
N THR A 97 13.00 -12.55 -23.22
CA THR A 97 12.02 -13.62 -23.03
C THR A 97 11.88 -14.01 -21.56
N VAL A 98 10.82 -14.72 -21.24
CA VAL A 98 10.59 -15.34 -19.93
C VAL A 98 11.75 -16.26 -19.56
N MET A 99 12.16 -17.13 -20.48
CA MET A 99 13.27 -18.05 -20.31
C MET A 99 14.59 -17.31 -20.05
N ASP A 100 14.89 -16.23 -20.80
CA ASP A 100 16.06 -15.39 -20.54
C ASP A 100 16.04 -14.80 -19.12
N ASN A 101 14.90 -14.32 -18.64
CA ASN A 101 14.78 -13.76 -17.29
C ASN A 101 14.98 -14.80 -16.19
N LEU A 102 14.51 -16.05 -16.42
CA LEU A 102 14.69 -17.16 -15.48
C LEU A 102 16.17 -17.51 -15.30
N TRP A 103 16.92 -17.55 -16.40
CA TRP A 103 18.32 -17.98 -16.43
C TRP A 103 19.33 -16.84 -16.45
N LEU A 104 18.90 -15.60 -16.29
CA LEU A 104 19.76 -14.43 -16.32
C LEU A 104 20.95 -14.57 -15.35
N GLY A 105 22.17 -14.46 -15.89
CA GLY A 105 23.42 -14.58 -15.11
C GLY A 105 23.89 -16.02 -14.83
N ARG A 106 23.11 -17.05 -15.23
CA ARG A 106 23.43 -18.49 -15.03
C ARG A 106 23.02 -19.36 -16.22
N TYR A 107 23.15 -18.85 -17.44
CA TYR A 107 22.82 -19.59 -18.64
C TYR A 107 23.53 -20.93 -18.70
N PRO A 108 22.82 -22.07 -18.92
CA PRO A 108 23.44 -23.34 -19.22
C PRO A 108 24.34 -23.22 -20.45
N LYS A 109 25.47 -23.86 -20.43
CA LYS A 109 26.49 -23.75 -21.51
C LYS A 109 26.90 -25.10 -22.02
N ILE A 110 27.04 -25.21 -23.35
CA ILE A 110 27.74 -26.30 -24.05
C ILE A 110 29.22 -25.92 -24.17
N ALA A 111 30.10 -26.82 -23.83
CA ALA A 111 31.58 -26.62 -23.88
C ALA A 111 32.06 -25.36 -23.13
N GLY A 112 31.24 -24.83 -22.16
CA GLY A 112 31.65 -23.72 -21.29
C GLY A 112 31.43 -22.31 -21.87
N PHE A 113 31.12 -22.13 -23.16
CA PHE A 113 31.02 -20.82 -23.81
C PHE A 113 29.77 -20.61 -24.68
N ILE A 114 29.12 -21.65 -25.22
CA ILE A 114 27.88 -21.53 -26.02
C ILE A 114 26.68 -21.75 -25.12
N VAL A 115 25.69 -20.86 -25.20
CA VAL A 115 24.41 -21.01 -24.43
C VAL A 115 23.64 -22.22 -24.97
N ASP A 116 23.21 -23.11 -24.08
CA ASP A 116 22.36 -24.26 -24.38
C ASP A 116 20.87 -23.88 -24.25
N GLU A 117 20.31 -23.34 -25.32
CA GLU A 117 18.89 -22.94 -25.35
C GLU A 117 17.92 -24.12 -25.21
N HIS A 118 18.31 -25.32 -25.73
CA HIS A 118 17.49 -26.52 -25.59
C HIS A 118 17.37 -26.96 -24.12
N LYS A 119 18.49 -26.92 -23.40
CA LYS A 119 18.50 -27.19 -21.96
C LYS A 119 17.72 -26.13 -21.19
N MET A 120 17.89 -24.84 -21.50
CA MET A 120 17.13 -23.76 -20.88
C MET A 120 15.62 -23.96 -21.06
N LEU A 121 15.18 -24.25 -22.28
CA LEU A 121 13.74 -24.46 -22.58
C LEU A 121 13.18 -25.65 -21.82
N ARG A 122 13.89 -26.78 -21.85
CA ARG A 122 13.48 -28.00 -21.14
C ARG A 122 13.37 -27.76 -19.63
N ASP A 123 14.40 -27.18 -19.04
CA ASP A 123 14.46 -26.96 -17.59
C ASP A 123 13.44 -25.88 -17.17
N THR A 124 13.17 -24.84 -18.00
CA THR A 124 12.11 -23.87 -17.77
C THR A 124 10.72 -24.52 -17.78
N LYS A 125 10.44 -25.36 -18.78
CA LYS A 125 9.16 -26.08 -18.85
C LYS A 125 8.94 -27.00 -17.65
N ALA A 126 9.98 -27.71 -17.21
CA ALA A 126 9.90 -28.57 -16.03
C ALA A 126 9.56 -27.78 -14.76
N ILE A 127 10.18 -26.61 -14.54
CA ILE A 127 9.88 -25.72 -13.41
C ILE A 127 8.44 -25.21 -13.51
N PHE A 128 8.00 -24.78 -14.68
CA PHE A 128 6.62 -24.28 -14.87
C PHE A 128 5.57 -25.35 -14.67
N GLU A 129 5.80 -26.56 -15.17
CA GLU A 129 4.93 -27.72 -14.92
C GLU A 129 4.85 -28.04 -13.43
N GLU A 130 5.99 -28.08 -12.74
CA GLU A 130 6.07 -28.31 -11.30
C GLU A 130 5.30 -27.27 -10.49
N LEU A 131 5.35 -25.99 -10.89
CA LEU A 131 4.69 -24.89 -10.20
C LEU A 131 3.27 -24.60 -10.70
N GLY A 132 2.80 -25.33 -11.73
CA GLY A 132 1.49 -25.10 -12.36
C GLY A 132 1.39 -23.73 -13.05
N ILE A 133 2.48 -23.24 -13.63
CA ILE A 133 2.53 -21.95 -14.32
C ILE A 133 2.32 -22.15 -15.82
N ASP A 134 1.21 -21.61 -16.34
CA ASP A 134 0.89 -21.66 -17.79
C ASP A 134 1.38 -20.39 -18.49
N VAL A 135 2.68 -20.35 -18.81
CA VAL A 135 3.35 -19.25 -19.52
C VAL A 135 4.30 -19.80 -20.56
N ASP A 136 4.23 -19.26 -21.80
CA ASP A 136 5.20 -19.60 -22.86
C ASP A 136 6.60 -19.07 -22.52
N PRO A 137 7.62 -19.94 -22.41
CA PRO A 137 9.01 -19.56 -22.15
C PRO A 137 9.59 -18.56 -23.16
N HIS A 138 9.10 -18.53 -24.40
CA HIS A 138 9.58 -17.63 -25.46
C HIS A 138 8.88 -16.28 -25.45
N ARG A 139 7.81 -16.10 -24.69
CA ARG A 139 7.09 -14.84 -24.61
C ARG A 139 7.97 -13.72 -24.05
N VAL A 140 7.88 -12.53 -24.65
CA VAL A 140 8.62 -11.34 -24.17
C VAL A 140 8.02 -10.84 -22.87
N MET A 141 8.83 -10.68 -21.83
CA MET A 141 8.40 -10.33 -20.48
C MET A 141 7.54 -9.05 -20.41
N GLY A 142 7.90 -8.02 -21.18
CA GLY A 142 7.20 -6.74 -21.18
C GLY A 142 5.79 -6.76 -21.80
N THR A 143 5.39 -7.86 -22.48
CA THR A 143 4.05 -8.04 -23.04
C THR A 143 3.07 -8.74 -22.09
N MET A 144 3.55 -9.10 -20.89
CA MET A 144 2.78 -9.87 -19.93
C MET A 144 2.15 -8.98 -18.86
N PRO A 145 0.97 -9.36 -18.35
CA PRO A 145 0.40 -8.75 -17.14
C PRO A 145 1.36 -8.83 -15.97
N VAL A 146 1.25 -7.90 -15.02
CA VAL A 146 2.13 -7.84 -13.85
C VAL A 146 2.03 -9.11 -13.01
N SER A 147 0.84 -9.67 -12.86
CA SER A 147 0.61 -10.91 -12.10
C SER A 147 1.36 -12.12 -12.69
N GLN A 148 1.30 -12.32 -14.02
CA GLN A 148 2.06 -13.38 -14.69
C GLN A 148 3.57 -13.17 -14.53
N ARG A 149 4.03 -11.92 -14.60
CA ARG A 149 5.44 -11.58 -14.37
C ARG A 149 5.87 -11.89 -12.94
N GLN A 150 4.98 -11.70 -11.96
CA GLN A 150 5.21 -12.09 -10.57
C GLN A 150 5.39 -13.61 -10.43
N MET A 151 4.56 -14.40 -11.12
CA MET A 151 4.68 -15.87 -11.12
C MET A 151 6.02 -16.34 -11.72
N VAL A 152 6.52 -15.66 -12.75
CA VAL A 152 7.86 -15.95 -13.32
C VAL A 152 8.99 -15.61 -12.33
N GLU A 153 8.85 -14.53 -11.54
CA GLU A 153 9.85 -14.20 -10.52
C GLU A 153 9.88 -15.25 -9.39
N ILE A 154 8.71 -15.78 -9.02
CA ILE A 154 8.60 -16.90 -8.07
C ILE A 154 9.29 -18.15 -8.65
N ALA A 155 9.00 -18.51 -9.91
CA ALA A 155 9.65 -19.63 -10.59
C ALA A 155 11.17 -19.47 -10.64
N LYS A 156 11.64 -18.26 -10.86
CA LYS A 156 13.07 -17.92 -10.83
C LYS A 156 13.67 -18.15 -9.46
N ALA A 157 13.04 -17.71 -8.37
CA ALA A 157 13.52 -17.95 -7.01
C ALA A 157 13.58 -19.44 -6.67
N VAL A 158 12.56 -20.21 -7.04
CA VAL A 158 12.50 -21.68 -6.86
C VAL A 158 13.61 -22.39 -7.65
N SER A 159 13.91 -21.92 -8.85
CA SER A 159 14.92 -22.52 -9.75
C SER A 159 16.38 -22.46 -9.22
N TYR A 160 16.63 -21.75 -8.13
CA TYR A 160 17.92 -21.76 -7.44
C TYR A 160 18.09 -22.94 -6.46
N HIS A 161 17.06 -23.79 -6.28
CA HIS A 161 17.05 -24.87 -5.27
C HIS A 161 17.46 -24.37 -3.89
N SER A 162 16.91 -23.22 -3.51
CA SER A 162 17.27 -22.52 -2.28
C SER A 162 16.77 -23.28 -1.05
N LYS A 163 17.49 -23.10 0.06
CA LYS A 163 17.11 -23.63 1.39
C LYS A 163 16.19 -22.67 2.13
N VAL A 164 16.40 -21.37 1.89
CA VAL A 164 15.60 -20.29 2.44
C VAL A 164 15.10 -19.41 1.30
N ILE A 165 13.80 -19.14 1.26
CA ILE A 165 13.19 -18.22 0.29
C ILE A 165 12.46 -17.10 1.05
N VAL A 166 12.79 -15.86 0.69
CA VAL A 166 12.11 -14.66 1.19
C VAL A 166 11.07 -14.21 0.17
N PHE A 167 9.82 -14.07 0.58
CA PHE A 167 8.74 -13.44 -0.19
C PHE A 167 8.44 -12.07 0.41
N ASP A 168 8.78 -10.99 -0.31
CA ASP A 168 8.56 -9.61 0.14
C ASP A 168 7.35 -9.02 -0.59
N GLU A 169 6.21 -8.98 0.11
CA GLU A 169 4.90 -8.55 -0.39
C GLU A 169 4.47 -9.17 -1.74
N PRO A 170 4.50 -10.50 -1.89
CA PRO A 170 4.35 -11.16 -3.18
C PRO A 170 2.95 -11.06 -3.78
N THR A 171 1.95 -10.67 -2.99
CA THR A 171 0.53 -10.61 -3.38
C THR A 171 0.03 -9.23 -3.77
N SER A 172 0.90 -8.22 -3.80
CA SER A 172 0.52 -6.81 -4.03
C SER A 172 -0.13 -6.55 -5.41
N SER A 173 0.10 -7.43 -6.39
CA SER A 173 -0.40 -7.32 -7.77
C SER A 173 -1.15 -8.59 -8.25
N LEU A 174 -1.53 -9.48 -7.33
CA LEU A 174 -2.20 -10.73 -7.63
C LEU A 174 -3.70 -10.64 -7.35
N THR A 175 -4.50 -11.31 -8.17
CA THR A 175 -5.91 -11.59 -7.90
C THR A 175 -6.05 -12.63 -6.78
N GLU A 176 -7.24 -12.78 -6.19
CA GLU A 176 -7.49 -13.78 -5.14
C GLU A 176 -7.16 -15.20 -5.62
N GLU A 177 -7.51 -15.56 -6.86
CA GLU A 177 -7.21 -16.87 -7.45
C GLU A 177 -5.69 -17.10 -7.58
N GLU A 178 -4.94 -16.07 -7.99
CA GLU A 178 -3.49 -16.11 -8.08
C GLU A 178 -2.82 -16.18 -6.69
N VAL A 179 -3.40 -15.55 -5.68
CA VAL A 179 -2.96 -15.68 -4.27
C VAL A 179 -3.14 -17.11 -3.78
N GLU A 180 -4.27 -17.75 -4.08
CA GLU A 180 -4.49 -19.18 -3.78
C GLU A 180 -3.44 -20.08 -4.46
N HIS A 181 -3.11 -19.78 -5.70
CA HIS A 181 -2.06 -20.50 -6.41
C HIS A 181 -0.68 -20.29 -5.75
N LEU A 182 -0.33 -19.06 -5.40
CA LEU A 182 0.91 -18.77 -4.67
C LEU A 182 0.98 -19.56 -3.35
N PHE A 183 -0.11 -19.61 -2.59
CA PHE A 183 -0.15 -20.34 -1.32
C PHE A 183 0.03 -21.84 -1.51
N ARG A 184 -0.48 -22.43 -2.59
CA ARG A 184 -0.18 -23.83 -2.94
C ARG A 184 1.32 -24.03 -3.21
N ILE A 185 1.96 -23.11 -3.93
CA ILE A 185 3.41 -23.15 -4.18
C ILE A 185 4.18 -23.05 -2.86
N ILE A 186 3.86 -22.09 -1.99
CA ILE A 186 4.53 -21.91 -0.69
C ILE A 186 4.40 -23.18 0.17
N ASN A 187 3.21 -23.75 0.26
CA ASN A 187 2.99 -24.99 1.01
C ASN A 187 3.82 -26.16 0.44
N MET A 188 3.87 -26.31 -0.88
CA MET A 188 4.71 -27.31 -1.53
C MET A 188 6.20 -27.14 -1.19
N LEU A 189 6.69 -25.91 -1.19
CA LEU A 189 8.08 -25.61 -0.84
C LEU A 189 8.37 -25.87 0.65
N ARG A 190 7.45 -25.50 1.53
CA ARG A 190 7.49 -25.82 2.95
C ARG A 190 7.55 -27.33 3.19
N ASP A 191 6.69 -28.09 2.53
CA ASP A 191 6.63 -29.54 2.69
C ASP A 191 7.88 -30.28 2.18
N ARG A 192 8.68 -29.61 1.32
CA ARG A 192 10.02 -30.04 0.90
C ARG A 192 11.12 -29.67 1.89
N GLY A 193 10.77 -29.11 3.03
CA GLY A 193 11.71 -28.75 4.07
C GLY A 193 12.41 -27.40 3.91
N MET A 194 11.96 -26.55 2.97
CA MET A 194 12.49 -25.19 2.84
C MET A 194 12.04 -24.31 3.98
N GLY A 195 12.90 -23.39 4.43
CA GLY A 195 12.55 -22.30 5.34
C GLY A 195 12.01 -21.12 4.54
N ILE A 196 10.85 -20.62 4.90
CA ILE A 196 10.19 -19.54 4.15
C ILE A 196 10.05 -18.33 5.07
N ILE A 197 10.51 -17.16 4.60
CA ILE A 197 10.23 -15.87 5.23
C ILE A 197 9.16 -15.19 4.39
N TYR A 198 8.02 -14.88 5.01
CA TYR A 198 6.89 -14.24 4.34
C TYR A 198 6.63 -12.86 4.92
N ILE A 199 6.81 -11.82 4.12
CA ILE A 199 6.57 -10.42 4.50
C ILE A 199 5.29 -9.97 3.81
N SER A 200 4.30 -9.57 4.60
CA SER A 200 3.05 -8.99 4.10
C SER A 200 2.47 -8.04 5.16
N HIS A 201 1.71 -7.06 4.70
CA HIS A 201 0.88 -6.22 5.55
C HIS A 201 -0.57 -6.71 5.61
N LYS A 202 -0.93 -7.72 4.81
CA LYS A 202 -2.26 -8.33 4.78
C LYS A 202 -2.40 -9.39 5.87
N MET A 203 -3.01 -9.02 6.98
CA MET A 203 -3.14 -9.85 8.19
C MET A 203 -3.80 -11.21 7.92
N ALA A 204 -4.82 -11.25 7.04
CA ALA A 204 -5.51 -12.49 6.71
C ALA A 204 -4.58 -13.51 6.04
N GLU A 205 -3.65 -13.06 5.18
CA GLU A 205 -2.64 -13.91 4.56
C GLU A 205 -1.69 -14.50 5.61
N ILE A 206 -1.21 -13.66 6.52
CA ILE A 206 -0.29 -14.06 7.59
C ILE A 206 -0.90 -15.14 8.49
N LYS A 207 -2.11 -14.93 8.98
CA LYS A 207 -2.82 -15.91 9.84
C LYS A 207 -3.05 -17.24 9.15
N ARG A 208 -3.20 -17.21 7.84
CA ARG A 208 -3.51 -18.39 7.04
C ARG A 208 -2.29 -19.26 6.72
N ILE A 209 -1.13 -18.63 6.47
CA ILE A 209 0.02 -19.35 5.90
C ILE A 209 1.15 -19.57 6.89
N SER A 210 1.24 -18.78 7.97
CA SER A 210 2.41 -18.74 8.84
C SER A 210 2.35 -19.73 9.99
N ASP A 211 3.50 -20.30 10.32
CA ASP A 211 3.71 -21.13 11.52
C ASP A 211 4.18 -20.28 12.71
N GLU A 212 5.10 -19.34 12.45
CA GLU A 212 5.62 -18.38 13.44
C GLU A 212 5.51 -16.95 12.90
N ILE A 213 5.32 -16.00 13.80
CA ILE A 213 5.24 -14.57 13.49
C ILE A 213 6.25 -13.80 14.32
N THR A 214 7.17 -13.09 13.67
CA THR A 214 8.04 -12.08 14.28
C THR A 214 7.51 -10.70 13.96
N VAL A 215 7.34 -9.88 14.98
CA VAL A 215 6.93 -8.47 14.83
C VAL A 215 8.12 -7.57 15.11
N MET A 216 8.40 -6.66 14.15
CA MET A 216 9.40 -5.61 14.27
C MET A 216 8.73 -4.24 14.40
N ARG A 217 9.34 -3.35 15.17
CA ARG A 217 8.94 -1.94 15.29
C ARG A 217 10.15 -1.06 15.57
N ASP A 218 10.24 0.07 14.87
CA ASP A 218 11.31 1.08 15.02
C ASP A 218 12.73 0.49 14.99
N GLY A 219 12.95 -0.48 14.10
CA GLY A 219 14.25 -1.16 13.94
C GLY A 219 14.56 -2.23 14.99
N GLN A 220 13.64 -2.57 15.87
CA GLN A 220 13.82 -3.56 16.93
C GLN A 220 12.86 -4.75 16.78
N LEU A 221 13.26 -5.92 17.30
CA LEU A 221 12.37 -7.06 17.44
C LEU A 221 11.48 -6.83 18.69
N VAL A 222 10.16 -6.86 18.50
CA VAL A 222 9.18 -6.73 19.60
C VAL A 222 8.83 -8.09 20.20
N ALA A 223 8.47 -9.05 19.34
CA ALA A 223 8.11 -10.40 19.77
C ALA A 223 8.22 -11.40 18.63
N THR A 224 8.51 -12.66 18.96
CA THR A 224 8.30 -13.83 18.10
C THR A 224 7.37 -14.80 18.82
N ARG A 225 6.31 -15.26 18.16
CA ARG A 225 5.30 -16.16 18.71
C ARG A 225 4.80 -17.14 17.63
N PRO A 226 4.33 -18.33 18.02
CA PRO A 226 3.55 -19.18 17.13
C PRO A 226 2.32 -18.45 16.58
N ALA A 227 2.03 -18.60 15.30
CA ALA A 227 0.89 -17.93 14.66
C ALA A 227 -0.46 -18.36 15.27
N SER A 228 -0.53 -19.57 15.83
CA SER A 228 -1.72 -20.12 16.50
C SER A 228 -2.04 -19.41 17.83
N GLU A 229 -1.07 -18.80 18.48
CA GLU A 229 -1.22 -18.12 19.78
C GLU A 229 -1.60 -16.64 19.64
N LEU A 230 -1.50 -16.06 18.43
CA LEU A 230 -1.74 -14.64 18.20
C LEU A 230 -3.10 -14.42 17.53
N GLU A 231 -3.96 -13.63 18.14
CA GLU A 231 -5.13 -13.09 17.47
C GLU A 231 -4.77 -11.86 16.63
N MET A 232 -5.63 -11.48 15.69
CA MET A 232 -5.42 -10.34 14.80
C MET A 232 -5.09 -9.06 15.58
N ASN A 233 -5.83 -8.80 16.65
CA ASN A 233 -5.65 -7.62 17.50
C ASN A 233 -4.31 -7.65 18.26
N ASP A 234 -3.80 -8.85 18.61
CA ASP A 234 -2.50 -8.97 19.28
C ASP A 234 -1.37 -8.61 18.32
N ILE A 235 -1.44 -9.06 17.08
CA ILE A 235 -0.46 -8.72 16.04
C ILE A 235 -0.43 -7.20 15.84
N ILE A 236 -1.59 -6.58 15.68
CA ILE A 236 -1.72 -5.13 15.52
C ILE A 236 -1.17 -4.39 16.73
N ARG A 237 -1.49 -4.83 17.95
CA ARG A 237 -0.97 -4.25 19.20
C ARG A 237 0.56 -4.30 19.26
N LEU A 238 1.16 -5.42 18.90
CA LEU A 238 2.62 -5.58 18.87
C LEU A 238 3.25 -4.65 17.81
N MET A 239 2.63 -4.49 16.63
CA MET A 239 3.12 -3.63 15.57
C MET A 239 3.05 -2.15 15.94
N VAL A 240 1.91 -1.70 16.48
CA VAL A 240 1.63 -0.28 16.76
C VAL A 240 2.14 0.16 18.13
N GLY A 241 2.27 -0.78 19.08
CA GLY A 241 2.82 -0.54 20.43
C GLY A 241 1.88 0.13 21.42
N ARG A 242 0.59 0.22 21.07
CA ARG A 242 -0.47 0.70 21.98
C ARG A 242 -1.67 -0.24 21.90
N GLU A 243 -2.44 -0.35 22.96
CA GLU A 243 -3.73 -1.01 22.89
C GLU A 243 -4.60 -0.21 21.93
N LEU A 244 -4.93 -0.83 20.81
CA LEU A 244 -6.00 -0.34 19.98
C LEU A 244 -7.28 -0.81 20.66
N GLY A 245 -7.98 0.10 21.33
CA GLY A 245 -9.42 -0.02 21.51
C GLY A 245 -10.06 -0.42 20.17
N ASN A 246 -11.30 -0.40 19.96
CA ASN A 246 -11.95 -0.77 18.70
C ASN A 246 -11.11 -0.41 17.47
N GLN A 247 -11.05 -1.29 16.47
CA GLN A 247 -10.30 -1.14 15.20
C GLN A 247 -10.54 0.22 14.53
N PHE A 248 -11.69 0.82 14.75
CA PHE A 248 -12.03 2.18 14.29
C PHE A 248 -12.39 3.06 15.49
N PRO A 249 -12.07 4.36 15.44
CA PRO A 249 -12.45 5.28 16.50
C PRO A 249 -13.99 5.39 16.61
N PRO A 250 -14.53 5.63 17.81
CA PRO A 250 -15.97 5.80 17.98
C PRO A 250 -16.47 6.98 17.14
N LYS A 251 -17.55 6.78 16.40
CA LYS A 251 -18.22 7.84 15.64
C LYS A 251 -18.87 8.82 16.60
N THR A 252 -18.35 10.04 16.65
CA THR A 252 -18.81 11.10 17.53
C THR A 252 -19.47 12.24 16.77
N ASN A 253 -19.36 12.25 15.44
CA ASN A 253 -19.98 13.24 14.57
C ASN A 253 -21.51 13.08 14.54
N LYS A 254 -22.18 14.19 14.27
CA LYS A 254 -23.64 14.23 14.14
C LYS A 254 -23.97 14.91 12.81
N PRO A 255 -24.47 14.15 11.82
CA PRO A 255 -24.93 14.73 10.56
C PRO A 255 -26.00 15.79 10.79
N GLY A 256 -25.79 16.98 10.22
CA GLY A 256 -26.70 18.12 10.30
C GLY A 256 -27.62 18.22 9.10
N GLU A 257 -27.88 19.45 8.64
CA GLU A 257 -28.68 19.75 7.45
C GLU A 257 -27.97 19.32 6.17
N VAL A 258 -28.73 19.06 5.09
CA VAL A 258 -28.18 18.80 3.75
C VAL A 258 -27.36 20.01 3.32
N TYR A 259 -26.13 19.77 2.90
CA TYR A 259 -25.21 20.81 2.51
C TYR A 259 -24.71 20.65 1.07
N LEU A 260 -24.42 19.41 0.66
CA LEU A 260 -24.02 19.06 -0.70
C LEU A 260 -25.15 18.28 -1.37
N GLU A 261 -25.53 18.73 -2.58
CA GLU A 261 -26.46 18.02 -3.46
C GLU A 261 -25.79 17.81 -4.81
N VAL A 262 -25.77 16.58 -5.28
CA VAL A 262 -25.31 16.20 -6.59
C VAL A 262 -26.48 15.65 -7.37
N GLU A 263 -26.79 16.26 -8.52
CA GLU A 263 -27.96 15.91 -9.30
C GLU A 263 -27.58 15.55 -10.74
N HIS A 264 -27.98 14.35 -11.15
CA HIS A 264 -27.85 13.84 -12.53
C HIS A 264 -26.43 13.93 -13.12
N LEU A 265 -25.40 13.76 -12.24
CA LEU A 265 -24.01 13.91 -12.63
C LEU A 265 -23.61 12.83 -13.66
N THR A 266 -23.17 13.27 -14.83
CA THR A 266 -22.74 12.39 -15.91
C THR A 266 -21.41 12.89 -16.45
N GLY A 267 -20.44 11.99 -16.60
CA GLY A 267 -19.13 12.28 -17.17
C GLY A 267 -19.15 12.33 -18.69
N LEU A 268 -18.22 13.08 -19.31
CA LEU A 268 -18.15 13.20 -20.77
C LEU A 268 -17.31 12.07 -21.39
N TYR A 269 -16.19 11.73 -20.78
CA TYR A 269 -15.20 10.78 -21.31
C TYR A 269 -14.95 9.57 -20.41
N ASN A 270 -15.74 9.42 -19.35
CA ASN A 270 -15.69 8.31 -18.42
C ASN A 270 -17.03 7.56 -18.37
N ASN A 271 -17.11 6.50 -17.59
CA ASN A 271 -18.29 5.65 -17.49
C ASN A 271 -19.41 6.20 -16.58
N LEU A 272 -19.25 7.39 -15.98
CA LEU A 272 -20.20 7.95 -15.01
C LEU A 272 -21.53 8.31 -15.67
N ARG A 273 -22.65 7.81 -15.12
CA ARG A 273 -24.00 7.92 -15.68
C ARG A 273 -25.02 8.24 -14.62
N ASP A 274 -25.58 9.45 -14.68
CA ASP A 274 -26.79 9.87 -13.93
C ASP A 274 -26.69 9.64 -12.42
N VAL A 275 -25.59 10.05 -11.81
CA VAL A 275 -25.34 9.88 -10.37
C VAL A 275 -25.98 11.05 -9.61
N SER A 276 -26.86 10.73 -8.66
CA SER A 276 -27.53 11.72 -7.79
C SER A 276 -27.47 11.27 -6.36
N PHE A 277 -27.03 12.15 -5.45
CA PHE A 277 -27.00 11.92 -4.00
C PHE A 277 -26.89 13.24 -3.25
N THR A 278 -27.12 13.18 -1.95
CA THR A 278 -26.92 14.32 -1.05
C THR A 278 -25.88 13.98 0.02
N ALA A 279 -25.31 15.00 0.67
CA ALA A 279 -24.52 14.83 1.89
C ALA A 279 -24.74 15.99 2.84
N ARG A 280 -24.68 15.70 4.15
CA ARG A 280 -25.00 16.65 5.21
C ARG A 280 -23.74 17.28 5.80
N ARG A 281 -23.88 18.42 6.47
CA ARG A 281 -22.79 18.97 7.29
C ARG A 281 -22.40 17.98 8.38
N GLY A 282 -21.11 17.77 8.56
CA GLY A 282 -20.59 16.85 9.56
C GLY A 282 -20.84 15.38 9.27
N GLU A 283 -21.19 15.02 8.04
CA GLU A 283 -21.42 13.66 7.59
C GLU A 283 -20.20 13.11 6.86
N ILE A 284 -19.91 11.83 7.08
CA ILE A 284 -18.93 11.04 6.32
C ILE A 284 -19.71 10.05 5.46
N VAL A 285 -19.77 10.31 4.16
CA VAL A 285 -20.44 9.44 3.17
C VAL A 285 -19.39 8.57 2.50
N GLY A 286 -19.54 7.25 2.60
CA GLY A 286 -18.70 6.28 1.91
C GLY A 286 -19.15 6.07 0.46
N LEU A 287 -18.19 5.85 -0.45
CA LEU A 287 -18.43 5.39 -1.82
C LEU A 287 -17.79 4.02 -1.98
N ALA A 288 -18.61 2.97 -2.09
CA ALA A 288 -18.21 1.59 -2.33
C ALA A 288 -18.48 1.18 -3.78
N GLY A 289 -17.88 0.06 -4.21
CA GLY A 289 -18.10 -0.54 -5.53
C GLY A 289 -16.87 -1.31 -6.02
N LEU A 290 -17.03 -2.09 -7.07
CA LEU A 290 -15.93 -2.81 -7.73
C LEU A 290 -14.99 -1.84 -8.47
N ASP A 291 -13.81 -2.32 -8.83
CA ASP A 291 -12.89 -1.54 -9.65
C ASP A 291 -13.54 -1.16 -10.99
N GLY A 292 -13.36 0.10 -11.40
CA GLY A 292 -14.02 0.65 -12.58
C GLY A 292 -15.51 0.94 -12.42
N SER A 293 -16.07 0.86 -11.20
CA SER A 293 -17.50 1.16 -10.95
C SER A 293 -17.89 2.63 -11.04
N GLY A 294 -16.92 3.56 -11.13
CA GLY A 294 -17.18 5.00 -11.25
C GLY A 294 -16.96 5.80 -9.96
N ARG A 295 -16.35 5.22 -8.92
CA ARG A 295 -16.06 5.88 -7.64
C ARG A 295 -15.15 7.09 -7.80
N THR A 296 -13.93 6.87 -8.28
CA THR A 296 -12.93 7.91 -8.56
C THR A 296 -13.45 8.94 -9.56
N GLU A 297 -14.09 8.48 -10.63
CA GLU A 297 -14.66 9.34 -11.67
C GLU A 297 -15.75 10.27 -11.11
N THR A 298 -16.49 9.82 -10.08
CA THR A 298 -17.47 10.67 -9.38
C THR A 298 -16.75 11.83 -8.69
N LEU A 299 -15.71 11.56 -7.89
CA LEU A 299 -14.96 12.61 -7.19
C LEU A 299 -14.25 13.56 -8.17
N GLU A 300 -13.59 13.02 -9.19
CA GLU A 300 -12.89 13.80 -10.22
C GLU A 300 -13.85 14.71 -11.00
N THR A 301 -15.06 14.21 -11.36
CA THR A 301 -16.08 14.99 -12.06
C THR A 301 -16.65 16.08 -11.16
N MET A 302 -16.86 15.80 -9.88
CA MET A 302 -17.30 16.79 -8.89
C MET A 302 -16.25 17.90 -8.68
N PHE A 303 -14.99 17.56 -8.70
CA PHE A 303 -13.89 18.52 -8.51
C PHE A 303 -13.48 19.22 -9.81
N GLY A 304 -13.97 18.78 -10.97
CA GLY A 304 -13.63 19.35 -12.28
C GLY A 304 -12.25 18.96 -12.81
N VAL A 305 -11.69 17.84 -12.36
CA VAL A 305 -10.55 17.16 -12.99
C VAL A 305 -11.04 16.45 -14.24
N ALA A 306 -12.11 15.66 -14.12
CA ALA A 306 -12.81 15.07 -15.26
C ALA A 306 -13.93 15.99 -15.77
N THR A 307 -14.13 16.01 -17.10
CA THR A 307 -15.13 16.87 -17.74
C THR A 307 -16.55 16.34 -17.50
N ARG A 308 -17.41 17.18 -16.94
CA ARG A 308 -18.84 16.92 -16.75
C ARG A 308 -19.59 17.09 -18.07
N LYS A 309 -20.41 16.11 -18.46
CA LYS A 309 -21.32 16.17 -19.60
C LYS A 309 -22.64 16.86 -19.23
N SER A 310 -23.23 16.47 -18.10
CA SER A 310 -24.50 17.02 -17.58
C SER A 310 -24.57 16.87 -16.05
N GLY A 311 -25.60 17.43 -15.47
CA GLY A 311 -25.84 17.44 -14.02
C GLY A 311 -25.38 18.73 -13.36
N ARG A 312 -25.71 18.89 -12.09
CA ARG A 312 -25.35 20.06 -11.28
C ARG A 312 -24.94 19.67 -9.88
N ILE A 313 -24.20 20.56 -9.25
CA ILE A 313 -23.71 20.42 -7.87
C ILE A 313 -24.18 21.66 -7.13
N LEU A 314 -24.84 21.48 -6.00
CA LEU A 314 -25.30 22.57 -5.16
C LEU A 314 -24.62 22.47 -3.78
N LEU A 315 -24.25 23.62 -3.22
CA LEU A 315 -23.84 23.79 -1.83
C LEU A 315 -24.81 24.73 -1.15
N ASP A 316 -25.44 24.25 -0.10
CA ASP A 316 -26.46 25.02 0.65
C ASP A 316 -27.55 25.61 -0.29
N GLY A 317 -28.04 24.75 -1.20
CA GLY A 317 -29.04 25.08 -2.24
C GLY A 317 -28.53 25.98 -3.38
N LYS A 318 -27.27 26.39 -3.38
CA LYS A 318 -26.67 27.24 -4.44
C LYS A 318 -25.82 26.43 -5.40
N GLU A 319 -26.07 26.59 -6.70
CA GLU A 319 -25.31 25.87 -7.74
C GLU A 319 -23.84 26.30 -7.76
N CYS A 320 -22.94 25.32 -7.71
CA CYS A 320 -21.49 25.45 -7.84
C CYS A 320 -21.02 24.97 -9.20
N LYS A 321 -20.42 25.87 -10.00
CA LYS A 321 -19.83 25.53 -11.28
C LYS A 321 -18.38 25.02 -11.07
N ASN A 322 -18.23 23.78 -10.68
CA ASN A 322 -16.92 23.14 -10.52
C ASN A 322 -16.44 22.59 -11.89
N LEU A 323 -16.12 23.47 -12.84
CA LEU A 323 -15.70 23.09 -14.20
C LEU A 323 -14.17 22.86 -14.31
N ASN A 324 -13.42 23.24 -13.31
CA ASN A 324 -11.99 22.99 -13.19
C ASN A 324 -11.56 23.08 -11.71
N PRO A 325 -10.38 22.53 -11.35
CA PRO A 325 -9.91 22.49 -9.96
C PRO A 325 -9.81 23.86 -9.29
N ARG A 326 -9.44 24.91 -10.02
CA ARG A 326 -9.33 26.27 -9.46
C ARG A 326 -10.70 26.80 -8.99
N GLN A 327 -11.77 26.50 -9.74
CA GLN A 327 -13.14 26.89 -9.33
C GLN A 327 -13.58 26.09 -8.10
N SER A 328 -13.27 24.78 -8.07
CA SER A 328 -13.62 23.92 -6.94
C SER A 328 -12.95 24.34 -5.65
N ILE A 329 -11.68 24.72 -5.70
CA ILE A 329 -10.96 25.29 -4.54
C ILE A 329 -11.63 26.59 -4.08
N LYS A 330 -12.04 27.48 -4.98
CA LYS A 330 -12.77 28.71 -4.64
C LYS A 330 -14.16 28.43 -4.04
N ASN A 331 -14.77 27.33 -4.41
CA ASN A 331 -16.06 26.86 -3.86
C ASN A 331 -15.87 25.98 -2.63
N ASN A 332 -14.70 26.04 -1.96
CA ASN A 332 -14.36 25.32 -0.73
C ASN A 332 -14.41 23.79 -0.87
N PHE A 333 -14.05 23.23 -2.03
CA PHE A 333 -13.81 21.81 -2.20
C PHE A 333 -12.32 21.49 -2.09
N ALA A 334 -12.01 20.32 -1.56
CA ALA A 334 -10.71 19.69 -1.58
C ALA A 334 -10.79 18.30 -2.19
N LEU A 335 -9.76 17.86 -2.92
CA LEU A 335 -9.66 16.52 -3.50
C LEU A 335 -8.32 15.88 -3.13
N LEU A 336 -8.37 14.81 -2.36
CA LEU A 336 -7.25 13.88 -2.18
C LEU A 336 -7.41 12.79 -3.23
N THR A 337 -6.38 12.58 -4.06
CA THR A 337 -6.40 11.64 -5.19
C THR A 337 -5.87 10.27 -4.79
N GLU A 338 -6.36 9.21 -5.47
CA GLU A 338 -5.97 7.82 -5.23
C GLU A 338 -4.45 7.60 -5.37
N GLU A 339 -3.85 8.05 -6.49
CA GLU A 339 -2.43 7.87 -6.80
C GLU A 339 -1.56 8.94 -6.14
N ARG A 340 -1.23 8.74 -4.84
CA ARG A 340 -0.44 9.71 -4.06
C ARG A 340 0.84 10.15 -4.75
N ARG A 341 1.64 9.21 -5.30
CA ARG A 341 2.95 9.52 -5.89
C ARG A 341 2.86 10.19 -7.24
N ALA A 342 1.87 9.83 -8.05
CA ALA A 342 1.71 10.35 -9.40
C ALA A 342 0.98 11.70 -9.42
N THR A 343 -0.06 11.86 -8.60
CA THR A 343 -0.97 13.02 -8.66
C THR A 343 -1.08 13.78 -7.33
N GLY A 344 -0.69 13.16 -6.20
CA GLY A 344 -0.85 13.76 -4.86
C GLY A 344 0.33 14.62 -4.42
N ILE A 345 1.58 14.29 -4.77
CA ILE A 345 2.78 14.99 -4.29
C ILE A 345 3.68 15.48 -5.43
N PHE A 346 4.41 16.57 -5.16
CA PHE A 346 5.51 17.02 -5.99
C PHE A 346 6.82 16.48 -5.39
N GLY A 347 7.22 15.28 -5.78
CA GLY A 347 8.29 14.49 -5.14
C GLY A 347 9.65 15.17 -5.06
N ILE A 348 9.97 16.08 -5.97
CA ILE A 348 11.22 16.86 -5.99
C ILE A 348 11.20 18.09 -5.07
N LEU A 349 9.99 18.51 -4.64
CA LEU A 349 9.80 19.67 -3.76
C LEU A 349 9.88 19.26 -2.28
N ASP A 350 10.12 20.25 -1.42
CA ASP A 350 10.11 20.06 0.03
C ASP A 350 8.68 20.05 0.62
N ILE A 351 8.58 19.80 1.91
CA ILE A 351 7.30 19.74 2.62
C ILE A 351 6.61 21.11 2.59
N ARG A 352 7.36 22.21 2.77
CA ARG A 352 6.80 23.56 2.75
C ARG A 352 6.15 23.86 1.41
N GLU A 353 6.86 23.63 0.30
CA GLU A 353 6.34 23.85 -1.05
C GLU A 353 5.11 22.96 -1.31
N ASN A 354 5.17 21.69 -0.90
CA ASN A 354 4.03 20.77 -1.02
C ASN A 354 2.83 21.19 -0.17
N SER A 355 3.03 21.73 1.03
CA SER A 355 1.93 22.13 1.92
C SER A 355 1.17 23.34 1.42
N VAL A 356 1.84 24.34 0.85
CA VAL A 356 1.22 25.64 0.52
C VAL A 356 0.77 25.77 -0.92
N ILE A 357 1.09 24.81 -1.81
CA ILE A 357 0.88 24.97 -3.25
C ILE A 357 -0.58 25.21 -3.65
N SER A 358 -1.54 24.64 -2.93
CA SER A 358 -2.98 24.84 -3.16
C SER A 358 -3.51 26.16 -2.62
N SER A 359 -2.74 26.86 -1.77
CA SER A 359 -3.10 28.12 -1.10
C SER A 359 -2.13 29.28 -1.40
N LEU A 360 -1.32 29.18 -2.47
CA LEU A 360 -0.27 30.16 -2.80
C LEU A 360 -0.78 31.61 -2.87
N ASP A 361 -2.02 31.83 -3.29
CA ASP A 361 -2.61 33.19 -3.37
C ASP A 361 -2.66 33.87 -1.99
N ARG A 362 -2.78 33.12 -0.90
CA ARG A 362 -2.78 33.65 0.49
C ARG A 362 -1.41 34.14 0.94
N HIS A 363 -0.34 33.67 0.28
CA HIS A 363 1.04 34.01 0.64
C HIS A 363 1.63 35.14 -0.21
N LYS A 364 0.85 35.71 -1.15
CA LYS A 364 1.30 36.80 -1.99
C LYS A 364 1.35 38.13 -1.24
N ARG A 365 2.46 38.87 -1.39
CA ARG A 365 2.61 40.23 -1.01
C ARG A 365 2.70 41.10 -2.26
N ALA A 366 2.10 42.29 -2.24
CA ALA A 366 1.99 43.18 -3.40
C ALA A 366 1.48 42.49 -4.68
N GLY A 367 0.71 41.38 -4.54
CA GLY A 367 0.07 40.63 -5.64
C GLY A 367 0.97 39.64 -6.38
N PHE A 368 2.27 39.67 -6.26
CA PHE A 368 3.18 38.84 -7.07
C PHE A 368 4.36 38.19 -6.32
N VAL A 369 4.77 38.72 -5.13
CA VAL A 369 5.88 38.18 -4.36
C VAL A 369 5.38 37.24 -3.29
N LEU A 370 5.91 36.00 -3.21
CA LEU A 370 5.57 35.03 -2.16
C LEU A 370 6.32 35.39 -0.86
N SER A 371 5.59 35.32 0.26
CA SER A 371 6.12 35.55 1.60
C SER A 371 6.61 34.24 2.22
N ASP A 372 7.92 34.02 2.25
CA ASP A 372 8.54 32.86 2.90
C ASP A 372 8.11 32.73 4.38
N LYS A 373 8.04 33.83 5.12
CA LYS A 373 7.59 33.85 6.51
C LYS A 373 6.14 33.34 6.67
N SER A 374 5.23 33.72 5.76
CA SER A 374 3.84 33.24 5.77
C SER A 374 3.77 31.77 5.43
N MET A 375 4.50 31.34 4.40
CA MET A 375 4.56 29.92 3.98
C MET A 375 5.08 29.04 5.12
N LYS A 376 6.18 29.43 5.78
CA LYS A 376 6.73 28.70 6.94
C LYS A 376 5.73 28.57 8.10
N LYS A 377 5.01 29.65 8.39
CA LYS A 377 3.99 29.65 9.47
C LYS A 377 2.88 28.63 9.19
N ASP A 378 2.30 28.66 7.99
CA ASP A 378 1.19 27.79 7.63
C ASP A 378 1.64 26.33 7.46
N THR A 379 2.87 26.11 6.96
CA THR A 379 3.48 24.77 6.94
C THR A 379 3.66 24.22 8.34
N GLN A 380 4.13 25.03 9.31
CA GLN A 380 4.29 24.57 10.69
C GLN A 380 2.94 24.21 11.30
N TRP A 381 1.92 25.05 11.09
CA TRP A 381 0.56 24.71 11.50
C TRP A 381 0.09 23.37 10.91
N SER A 382 0.34 23.13 9.61
CA SER A 382 -0.02 21.88 8.95
C SER A 382 0.71 20.67 9.56
N ILE A 383 2.01 20.81 9.83
CA ILE A 383 2.82 19.74 10.47
C ILE A 383 2.27 19.43 11.86
N ASP A 384 1.97 20.45 12.66
CA ASP A 384 1.48 20.29 14.03
C ASP A 384 0.07 19.71 14.05
N ALA A 385 -0.84 20.25 13.22
CA ALA A 385 -2.23 19.83 13.15
C ALA A 385 -2.39 18.37 12.65
N MET A 386 -1.51 17.93 11.75
CA MET A 386 -1.51 16.57 11.20
C MET A 386 -0.58 15.63 11.96
N HIS A 387 0.15 16.10 12.98
CA HIS A 387 1.19 15.34 13.66
C HIS A 387 2.15 14.66 12.66
N THR A 388 2.64 15.44 11.67
CA THR A 388 3.52 14.92 10.63
C THR A 388 4.93 14.75 11.18
N LYS A 389 5.47 13.54 11.14
CA LYS A 389 6.85 13.25 11.57
C LYS A 389 7.83 13.66 10.47
N THR A 390 8.57 14.74 10.69
CA THR A 390 9.60 15.24 9.78
C THR A 390 10.72 15.94 10.56
N PRO A 391 11.98 15.84 10.09
CA PRO A 391 13.09 16.60 10.69
C PRO A 391 12.92 18.12 10.54
N THR A 392 12.59 18.59 9.34
CA THR A 392 12.41 20.02 9.01
C THR A 392 11.37 20.21 7.92
N GLN A 393 10.94 21.47 7.70
CA GLN A 393 10.03 21.84 6.60
C GLN A 393 10.68 21.75 5.21
N GLU A 394 12.01 21.85 5.14
CA GLU A 394 12.83 21.77 3.93
C GLU A 394 13.13 20.31 3.53
N THR A 395 12.70 19.33 4.32
CA THR A 395 12.84 17.91 4.01
C THR A 395 12.08 17.59 2.72
N LYS A 396 12.72 16.89 1.77
CA LYS A 396 12.07 16.47 0.52
C LYS A 396 10.94 15.50 0.82
N ILE A 397 9.74 15.76 0.29
CA ILE A 397 8.53 14.96 0.60
C ILE A 397 8.71 13.49 0.26
N ARG A 398 9.47 13.15 -0.78
CA ARG A 398 9.73 11.75 -1.19
C ARG A 398 10.47 10.92 -0.15
N SER A 399 11.17 11.55 0.81
CA SER A 399 11.90 10.87 1.89
C SER A 399 11.02 10.50 3.08
N LEU A 400 9.80 11.02 3.14
CA LEU A 400 8.84 10.67 4.19
C LEU A 400 8.21 9.31 3.96
N SER A 401 7.77 8.65 5.04
CA SER A 401 6.89 7.47 4.97
C SER A 401 5.56 7.79 4.28
N GLY A 402 4.88 6.77 3.76
CA GLY A 402 3.61 6.93 3.08
C GLY A 402 2.56 7.67 3.92
N GLY A 403 2.42 7.31 5.19
CA GLY A 403 1.48 7.97 6.11
C GLY A 403 1.81 9.44 6.33
N ASN A 404 3.11 9.81 6.47
CA ASN A 404 3.50 11.21 6.62
C ASN A 404 3.31 12.01 5.33
N GLN A 405 3.55 11.41 4.14
CA GLN A 405 3.20 12.05 2.86
C GLN A 405 1.70 12.34 2.79
N GLN A 406 0.85 11.39 3.20
CA GLN A 406 -0.60 11.55 3.21
C GLN A 406 -1.04 12.69 4.14
N LYS A 407 -0.45 12.77 5.32
CA LYS A 407 -0.69 13.86 6.27
C LYS A 407 -0.33 15.23 5.70
N VAL A 408 0.77 15.34 4.95
CA VAL A 408 1.15 16.58 4.25
C VAL A 408 0.10 16.94 3.20
N ILE A 409 -0.43 15.97 2.45
CA ILE A 409 -1.48 16.24 1.45
C ILE A 409 -2.79 16.69 2.11
N ILE A 410 -3.23 16.01 3.17
CA ILE A 410 -4.42 16.41 3.92
C ILE A 410 -4.22 17.82 4.50
N GLY A 411 -3.09 18.09 5.14
CA GLY A 411 -2.74 19.40 5.67
C GLY A 411 -2.71 20.51 4.61
N ARG A 412 -2.20 20.23 3.40
CA ARG A 412 -2.27 21.11 2.23
C ARG A 412 -3.71 21.56 1.94
N TRP A 413 -4.61 20.60 1.91
CA TRP A 413 -6.01 20.88 1.62
C TRP A 413 -6.69 21.65 2.76
N LEU A 414 -6.37 21.33 4.02
CA LEU A 414 -6.94 22.06 5.16
C LEU A 414 -6.51 23.54 5.18
N LEU A 415 -5.34 23.88 4.64
CA LEU A 415 -4.92 25.28 4.45
C LEU A 415 -5.80 26.05 3.46
N THR A 416 -6.59 25.38 2.62
CA THR A 416 -7.62 26.03 1.76
C THR A 416 -8.95 26.23 2.46
N GLU A 417 -9.13 25.74 3.70
CA GLU A 417 -10.33 25.81 4.52
C GLU A 417 -11.55 25.23 3.82
N PRO A 418 -11.50 23.98 3.31
CA PRO A 418 -12.59 23.40 2.55
C PRO A 418 -13.81 23.12 3.44
N ASP A 419 -14.99 23.20 2.85
CA ASP A 419 -16.25 22.73 3.46
C ASP A 419 -16.60 21.32 3.02
N VAL A 420 -16.17 20.91 1.81
CA VAL A 420 -16.35 19.58 1.24
C VAL A 420 -15.01 18.96 0.98
N LEU A 421 -14.75 17.79 1.57
CA LEU A 421 -13.55 16.99 1.35
C LEU A 421 -13.91 15.74 0.55
N LEU A 422 -13.30 15.59 -0.61
CA LEU A 422 -13.36 14.42 -1.46
C LEU A 422 -12.09 13.60 -1.23
N LEU A 423 -12.19 12.46 -0.57
CA LEU A 423 -11.06 11.63 -0.16
C LEU A 423 -11.08 10.32 -0.96
N ASP A 424 -10.22 10.22 -1.96
CA ASP A 424 -10.09 9.02 -2.78
C ASP A 424 -8.99 8.13 -2.22
N GLU A 425 -9.37 6.97 -1.68
CA GLU A 425 -8.48 5.99 -1.07
C GLU A 425 -7.48 6.63 -0.06
N PRO A 426 -7.97 7.34 0.97
CA PRO A 426 -7.09 8.13 1.86
C PRO A 426 -6.06 7.31 2.62
N THR A 427 -6.22 6.00 2.70
CA THR A 427 -5.38 5.07 3.45
C THR A 427 -4.63 4.08 2.56
N ARG A 428 -4.75 4.20 1.23
CA ARG A 428 -4.08 3.29 0.29
C ARG A 428 -2.56 3.41 0.32
N GLY A 429 -1.90 2.27 0.45
CA GLY A 429 -0.43 2.19 0.42
C GLY A 429 0.26 2.88 1.61
N ILE A 430 -0.44 2.99 2.74
CA ILE A 430 0.14 3.36 4.02
C ILE A 430 0.08 2.17 4.99
N ASP A 431 0.94 2.19 5.98
CA ASP A 431 0.98 1.14 7.00
C ASP A 431 -0.23 1.18 7.94
N VAL A 432 -0.45 0.05 8.62
CA VAL A 432 -1.62 -0.14 9.50
C VAL A 432 -1.68 0.93 10.59
N GLY A 433 -0.54 1.25 11.25
CA GLY A 433 -0.52 2.26 12.30
C GLY A 433 -0.83 3.66 11.81
N ALA A 434 -0.35 4.02 10.60
CA ALA A 434 -0.67 5.31 10.00
C ALA A 434 -2.14 5.42 9.57
N LYS A 435 -2.80 4.31 9.16
CA LYS A 435 -4.25 4.30 8.92
C LYS A 435 -5.03 4.72 10.16
N TYR A 436 -4.65 4.18 11.33
CA TYR A 436 -5.27 4.53 12.62
C TYR A 436 -5.00 5.97 13.07
N GLU A 437 -4.06 6.65 12.49
CA GLU A 437 -3.85 8.08 12.71
C GLU A 437 -4.69 8.94 11.74
N ILE A 438 -5.04 8.42 10.55
CA ILE A 438 -5.88 9.12 9.56
C ILE A 438 -7.36 9.09 9.94
N TYR A 439 -7.89 7.98 10.46
CA TYR A 439 -9.31 7.89 10.81
C TYR A 439 -9.77 8.93 11.84
N PRO A 440 -9.05 9.17 12.96
CA PRO A 440 -9.40 10.25 13.88
C PRO A 440 -9.37 11.64 13.23
N LEU A 441 -8.46 11.88 12.27
CA LEU A 441 -8.42 13.15 11.55
C LEU A 441 -9.67 13.34 10.69
N ILE A 442 -10.13 12.31 9.99
CA ILE A 442 -11.36 12.34 9.18
C ILE A 442 -12.59 12.62 10.08
N LEU A 443 -12.67 11.92 11.22
CA LEU A 443 -13.75 12.12 12.20
C LEU A 443 -13.72 13.52 12.82
N ASP A 444 -12.56 14.05 13.15
CA ASP A 444 -12.41 15.43 13.67
C ASP A 444 -12.87 16.47 12.66
N LEU A 445 -12.62 16.26 11.37
CA LEU A 445 -13.12 17.13 10.30
C LEU A 445 -14.66 17.09 10.23
N ALA A 446 -15.27 15.91 10.32
CA ALA A 446 -16.72 15.78 10.38
C ALA A 446 -17.30 16.43 11.66
N ASN A 447 -16.66 16.24 12.82
CA ASN A 447 -17.04 16.91 14.07
C ASN A 447 -16.97 18.45 13.98
N LYS A 448 -16.08 18.99 13.15
CA LYS A 448 -15.98 20.42 12.82
C LYS A 448 -17.01 20.88 11.79
N GLY A 449 -17.97 20.02 11.43
CA GLY A 449 -19.05 20.34 10.49
C GLY A 449 -18.66 20.26 9.02
N LYS A 450 -17.50 19.68 8.68
CA LYS A 450 -17.09 19.46 7.28
C LYS A 450 -17.85 18.28 6.69
N THR A 451 -18.24 18.37 5.42
CA THR A 451 -18.85 17.27 4.67
C THR A 451 -17.73 16.45 4.04
N VAL A 452 -17.70 15.15 4.30
CA VAL A 452 -16.65 14.25 3.80
C VAL A 452 -17.27 13.19 2.90
N ILE A 453 -16.72 13.05 1.69
CA ILE A 453 -17.01 11.92 0.78
C ILE A 453 -15.75 11.09 0.71
N MET A 454 -15.83 9.83 1.12
CA MET A 454 -14.67 8.92 1.21
C MET A 454 -14.86 7.70 0.31
N VAL A 455 -13.96 7.51 -0.65
CA VAL A 455 -13.83 6.26 -1.39
C VAL A 455 -12.86 5.34 -0.65
N SER A 456 -13.19 4.09 -0.49
CA SER A 456 -12.25 3.04 -0.08
C SER A 456 -12.58 1.71 -0.76
N SER A 457 -11.55 0.99 -1.18
CA SER A 457 -11.63 -0.40 -1.62
C SER A 457 -11.74 -1.39 -0.44
N GLU A 458 -11.40 -0.93 0.76
CA GLU A 458 -11.49 -1.73 1.99
C GLU A 458 -12.86 -1.53 2.65
N MET A 459 -13.80 -2.46 2.44
CA MET A 459 -15.15 -2.38 3.02
C MET A 459 -15.17 -2.20 4.55
N PRO A 460 -14.27 -2.84 5.33
CA PRO A 460 -14.21 -2.59 6.77
C PRO A 460 -13.94 -1.11 7.13
N GLU A 461 -13.17 -0.37 6.30
CA GLU A 461 -12.95 1.06 6.52
C GLU A 461 -14.25 1.86 6.35
N LEU A 462 -14.99 1.58 5.27
CA LEU A 462 -16.27 2.27 5.03
C LEU A 462 -17.28 1.99 6.14
N LEU A 463 -17.42 0.73 6.56
CA LEU A 463 -18.31 0.34 7.66
C LEU A 463 -17.87 0.94 9.00
N GLY A 464 -16.55 1.05 9.24
CA GLY A 464 -15.98 1.56 10.48
C GLY A 464 -16.00 3.08 10.61
N VAL A 465 -15.82 3.82 9.51
CA VAL A 465 -15.60 5.27 9.52
C VAL A 465 -16.82 6.05 9.02
N CYS A 466 -17.53 5.56 7.98
CA CYS A 466 -18.62 6.31 7.34
C CYS A 466 -19.95 6.21 8.10
N ASP A 467 -20.81 7.20 7.97
CA ASP A 467 -22.17 7.20 8.52
C ASP A 467 -23.10 6.36 7.65
N ARG A 468 -23.01 6.51 6.33
CA ARG A 468 -23.71 5.72 5.32
C ARG A 468 -22.81 5.49 4.11
N ILE A 469 -23.16 4.51 3.30
CA ILE A 469 -22.36 4.09 2.15
C ILE A 469 -23.25 4.09 0.91
N LEU A 470 -22.82 4.84 -0.10
CA LEU A 470 -23.36 4.82 -1.45
C LEU A 470 -22.61 3.75 -2.24
N VAL A 471 -23.31 2.87 -2.93
CA VAL A 471 -22.68 1.78 -3.69
C VAL A 471 -22.79 2.05 -5.18
N MET A 472 -21.64 2.13 -5.83
CA MET A 472 -21.50 2.33 -7.27
C MET A 472 -21.41 0.99 -8.02
N SER A 473 -22.07 0.89 -9.17
CA SER A 473 -22.00 -0.25 -10.07
C SER A 473 -22.15 0.22 -11.51
N GLY A 474 -21.23 -0.15 -12.40
CA GLY A 474 -21.31 0.16 -13.83
C GLY A 474 -21.47 1.66 -14.15
N GLY A 475 -20.86 2.53 -13.35
CA GLY A 475 -20.93 4.00 -13.49
C GLY A 475 -22.21 4.65 -12.95
N ARG A 476 -23.05 3.92 -12.20
CA ARG A 476 -24.32 4.38 -11.64
C ARG A 476 -24.37 4.17 -10.13
N LEU A 477 -25.21 4.93 -9.46
CA LEU A 477 -25.56 4.66 -8.07
C LEU A 477 -26.51 3.45 -8.02
N ALA A 478 -26.04 2.34 -7.47
CA ALA A 478 -26.81 1.10 -7.36
C ALA A 478 -27.73 1.04 -6.14
N GLY A 479 -27.36 1.77 -5.09
CA GLY A 479 -28.13 1.88 -3.85
C GLY A 479 -27.33 2.55 -2.73
N GLU A 480 -27.95 2.61 -1.56
CA GLU A 480 -27.39 3.20 -0.35
C GLU A 480 -27.64 2.26 0.83
N VAL A 481 -26.69 2.18 1.77
CA VAL A 481 -26.82 1.39 3.01
C VAL A 481 -26.34 2.20 4.22
N ASP A 482 -26.95 1.96 5.38
CA ASP A 482 -26.48 2.51 6.65
C ASP A 482 -25.22 1.74 7.12
N ALA A 483 -24.12 2.42 7.34
CA ALA A 483 -22.85 1.79 7.71
C ALA A 483 -22.88 1.10 9.09
N LYS A 484 -23.87 1.40 9.96
CA LYS A 484 -24.01 0.76 11.28
C LYS A 484 -24.65 -0.62 11.20
N THR A 485 -25.49 -0.86 10.20
CA THR A 485 -26.32 -2.08 10.09
C THR A 485 -25.95 -2.93 8.89
N ALA A 486 -25.28 -2.36 7.89
CA ALA A 486 -24.92 -3.04 6.67
C ALA A 486 -23.80 -4.08 6.90
N THR A 487 -23.86 -5.14 6.11
CA THR A 487 -22.80 -6.15 5.99
C THR A 487 -22.01 -5.96 4.71
N GLN A 488 -20.84 -6.58 4.62
CA GLN A 488 -20.06 -6.60 3.38
C GLN A 488 -20.85 -7.25 2.23
N GLU A 489 -21.67 -8.26 2.51
CA GLU A 489 -22.53 -8.94 1.53
C GLU A 489 -23.59 -7.99 0.95
N ASP A 490 -24.17 -7.11 1.77
CA ASP A 490 -25.15 -6.13 1.30
C ASP A 490 -24.51 -5.16 0.31
N ILE A 491 -23.29 -4.69 0.61
CA ILE A 491 -22.50 -3.82 -0.27
C ILE A 491 -22.17 -4.54 -1.58
N MET A 492 -21.67 -5.79 -1.50
CA MET A 492 -21.29 -6.57 -2.68
C MET A 492 -22.47 -6.86 -3.59
N ARG A 493 -23.63 -7.17 -3.03
CA ARG A 493 -24.87 -7.41 -3.80
C ARG A 493 -25.26 -6.17 -4.62
N LEU A 494 -25.15 -4.99 -4.06
CA LEU A 494 -25.39 -3.75 -4.79
C LEU A 494 -24.28 -3.45 -5.82
N ALA A 495 -23.01 -3.70 -5.47
CA ALA A 495 -21.88 -3.48 -6.36
C ALA A 495 -21.92 -4.33 -7.64
N ALA A 496 -22.52 -5.52 -7.58
CA ALA A 496 -22.69 -6.44 -8.71
C ALA A 496 -23.95 -6.16 -9.56
N LYS A 497 -24.78 -5.17 -9.22
CA LYS A 497 -26.12 -4.99 -9.79
C LYS A 497 -26.13 -4.65 -11.29
N TYR A 498 -25.13 -3.96 -11.78
CA TYR A 498 -25.03 -3.48 -13.18
C TYR A 498 -23.73 -3.94 -13.88
N VAL A 499 -23.13 -4.99 -13.37
CA VAL A 499 -21.91 -5.62 -13.96
C VAL A 499 -22.33 -6.78 -14.87
#